data_8c35c3c14e651ffd543d7a49bf929b5e
#
_entry.id   8c35c3c14e651ffd543d7a49bf929b5e
#
_cell.length_a   1.000
_cell.length_b   1.000
_cell.length_c   1.000
_cell.angle_alpha   90.00
_cell.angle_beta   90.00
_cell.angle_gamma   90.00
#
_symmetry.space_group_name_H-M   'P 1'
#
loop_
_entity.id
_entity.type
_entity.pdbx_description
1 polymer ?
#
loop_
_entity_poly.entity_id
_entity_poly.type
_entity_poly.pdbx_seq_one_letter_code
_entity_poly.pdbx_strand_id
1 'polypeptide(L)'
;MDTIDWYKEVFGDDYYLEIMRHEHVDNQEKVNQWIINNYKQLNVKIVATNDNHYETKNDYEKEILLKNVRSGSSNPRSDILEDNSYYIASPEEMREKFKDIPEACDNTLEIADKCNIEIDFSGTMIPEFKTPENKDSFLYLKELCLSLIHIWR
;
A
#
# COMPACT_ATOMS: atom_id res chain seq x y z
N MET A 1 8.75 -24.07 -4.29
CA MET A 1 7.81 -23.46 -3.35
C MET A 1 6.98 -22.48 -4.13
N ASP A 2 5.67 -22.67 -4.19
CA ASP A 2 4.78 -21.73 -4.87
C ASP A 2 4.79 -20.39 -4.10
N THR A 3 4.63 -19.28 -4.79
CA THR A 3 4.63 -17.93 -4.18
C THR A 3 3.56 -17.81 -3.08
N ILE A 4 2.39 -18.39 -3.29
CA ILE A 4 1.30 -18.42 -2.30
C ILE A 4 1.70 -19.17 -1.04
N ASP A 5 2.34 -20.33 -1.18
CA ASP A 5 2.80 -21.13 -0.04
C ASP A 5 3.82 -20.37 0.80
N TRP A 6 4.71 -19.64 0.15
CA TRP A 6 5.69 -18.81 0.84
C TRP A 6 5.02 -17.68 1.66
N TYR A 7 4.04 -16.96 1.07
CA TYR A 7 3.30 -15.93 1.80
C TYR A 7 2.50 -16.50 2.97
N LYS A 8 1.91 -17.67 2.82
CA LYS A 8 1.21 -18.38 3.90
C LYS A 8 2.17 -18.77 5.04
N GLU A 9 3.38 -19.21 4.71
CA GLU A 9 4.38 -19.55 5.72
C GLU A 9 4.83 -18.30 6.51
N VAL A 10 4.96 -17.15 5.84
CA VAL A 10 5.42 -15.89 6.47
C VAL A 10 4.31 -15.21 7.27
N PHE A 11 3.09 -15.11 6.72
CA PHE A 11 2.01 -14.29 7.28
C PHE A 11 0.89 -15.10 7.94
N GLY A 12 0.85 -16.42 7.74
CA GLY A 12 -0.18 -17.27 8.31
C GLY A 12 -1.59 -16.83 7.93
N ASP A 13 -2.45 -16.63 8.94
CA ASP A 13 -3.83 -16.21 8.78
C ASP A 13 -4.02 -14.72 8.41
N ASP A 14 -2.92 -13.95 8.36
CA ASP A 14 -2.93 -12.55 7.94
C ASP A 14 -2.61 -12.36 6.45
N TYR A 15 -2.49 -13.46 5.70
CA TYR A 15 -2.38 -13.42 4.26
C TYR A 15 -3.75 -13.53 3.58
N TYR A 16 -4.07 -12.57 2.71
CA TYR A 16 -5.31 -12.50 1.95
C TYR A 16 -5.01 -12.37 0.46
N LEU A 17 -5.87 -12.96 -0.38
CA LEU A 17 -5.89 -12.70 -1.81
C LEU A 17 -6.85 -11.54 -2.10
N GLU A 18 -6.36 -10.55 -2.78
CA GLU A 18 -7.09 -9.33 -3.09
C GLU A 18 -7.85 -9.46 -4.41
N ILE A 19 -9.10 -8.99 -4.42
CA ILE A 19 -9.92 -8.84 -5.62
C ILE A 19 -10.38 -7.39 -5.76
N MET A 20 -10.27 -6.86 -6.98
CA MET A 20 -10.72 -5.52 -7.35
C MET A 20 -11.55 -5.59 -8.62
N ARG A 21 -12.45 -4.62 -8.83
CA ARG A 21 -13.28 -4.54 -10.04
C ARG A 21 -13.22 -3.15 -10.64
N HIS A 22 -12.37 -3.01 -11.67
CA HIS A 22 -12.27 -1.84 -12.52
C HIS A 22 -12.52 -2.26 -13.97
N GLU A 23 -13.52 -1.64 -14.61
CA GLU A 23 -14.03 -2.10 -15.91
C GLU A 23 -12.99 -1.99 -17.03
N HIS A 24 -12.03 -1.07 -16.92
CA HIS A 24 -11.03 -0.79 -17.94
C HIS A 24 -9.68 -1.49 -17.72
N VAL A 25 -9.54 -2.25 -16.62
CA VAL A 25 -8.29 -3.00 -16.38
C VAL A 25 -8.34 -4.35 -17.07
N ASP A 26 -7.57 -4.47 -18.15
CA ASP A 26 -7.46 -5.73 -18.90
C ASP A 26 -7.06 -6.90 -17.99
N ASN A 27 -7.76 -8.02 -18.18
CA ASN A 27 -7.56 -9.27 -17.42
C ASN A 27 -7.89 -9.23 -15.92
N GLN A 28 -8.29 -8.10 -15.34
CA GLN A 28 -8.67 -8.02 -13.92
C GLN A 28 -9.72 -9.08 -13.54
N GLU A 29 -10.80 -9.17 -14.32
CA GLU A 29 -11.85 -10.14 -14.04
C GLU A 29 -11.39 -11.61 -14.23
N LYS A 30 -10.46 -11.89 -15.12
CA LYS A 30 -9.87 -13.24 -15.25
C LYS A 30 -9.08 -13.62 -14.00
N VAL A 31 -8.33 -12.68 -13.43
CA VAL A 31 -7.60 -12.88 -12.17
C VAL A 31 -8.58 -13.09 -11.02
N ASN A 32 -9.61 -12.24 -10.92
CA ASN A 32 -10.66 -12.38 -9.92
C ASN A 32 -11.33 -13.76 -9.97
N GLN A 33 -11.72 -14.20 -11.16
CA GLN A 33 -12.36 -15.50 -11.34
C GLN A 33 -11.43 -16.65 -10.94
N TRP A 34 -10.15 -16.55 -11.26
CA TRP A 34 -9.17 -17.54 -10.83
C TRP A 34 -9.07 -17.56 -9.29
N ILE A 35 -8.98 -16.41 -8.64
CA ILE A 35 -8.94 -16.30 -7.18
C ILE A 35 -10.22 -16.89 -6.56
N ILE A 36 -11.40 -16.48 -7.03
CA ILE A 36 -12.70 -16.93 -6.53
C ILE A 36 -12.86 -18.46 -6.65
N ASN A 37 -12.34 -19.05 -7.72
CA ASN A 37 -12.42 -20.48 -7.94
C ASN A 37 -11.42 -21.29 -7.08
N ASN A 38 -10.34 -20.68 -6.61
CA ASN A 38 -9.25 -21.42 -5.98
C ASN A 38 -9.02 -21.08 -4.49
N TYR A 39 -9.47 -19.93 -3.96
CA TYR A 39 -9.14 -19.48 -2.60
C TYR A 39 -9.45 -20.49 -1.50
N LYS A 40 -10.58 -21.21 -1.61
CA LYS A 40 -10.95 -22.27 -0.65
C LYS A 40 -10.00 -23.46 -0.69
N GLN A 41 -9.62 -23.89 -1.89
CA GLN A 41 -8.67 -24.99 -2.07
C GLN A 41 -7.28 -24.62 -1.60
N LEU A 42 -6.89 -23.35 -1.80
CA LEU A 42 -5.64 -22.80 -1.33
C LEU A 42 -5.63 -22.54 0.19
N ASN A 43 -6.80 -22.61 0.84
CA ASN A 43 -6.98 -22.23 2.24
C ASN A 43 -6.42 -20.83 2.53
N VAL A 44 -6.83 -19.86 1.72
CA VAL A 44 -6.49 -18.43 1.86
C VAL A 44 -7.79 -17.64 1.82
N LYS A 45 -7.91 -16.64 2.68
CA LYS A 45 -9.06 -15.71 2.66
C LYS A 45 -8.91 -14.71 1.52
N ILE A 46 -10.03 -14.15 1.11
CA ILE A 46 -10.08 -13.10 0.08
C ILE A 46 -10.55 -11.78 0.67
N VAL A 47 -10.12 -10.68 0.09
CA VAL A 47 -10.53 -9.32 0.49
C VAL A 47 -10.87 -8.50 -0.74
N ALA A 48 -11.98 -7.73 -0.65
CA ALA A 48 -12.37 -6.79 -1.69
C ALA A 48 -11.78 -5.41 -1.41
N THR A 49 -11.13 -4.83 -2.41
CA THR A 49 -10.60 -3.46 -2.35
C THR A 49 -11.04 -2.66 -3.58
N ASN A 50 -10.75 -1.37 -3.59
CA ASN A 50 -11.10 -0.48 -4.70
C ASN A 50 -9.94 0.41 -5.16
N ASP A 51 -8.70 0.17 -4.68
CA ASP A 51 -7.52 0.95 -5.06
C ASP A 51 -7.79 2.47 -5.01
N ASN A 52 -8.23 2.96 -3.85
CA ASN A 52 -8.71 4.34 -3.69
C ASN A 52 -7.60 5.36 -3.86
N HIS A 53 -7.77 6.30 -4.78
CA HIS A 53 -6.84 7.39 -5.07
C HIS A 53 -7.38 8.76 -4.71
N TYR A 54 -8.70 8.93 -4.60
CA TYR A 54 -9.39 10.18 -4.28
C TYR A 54 -10.70 9.93 -3.53
N GLU A 55 -11.26 10.98 -2.93
CA GLU A 55 -12.38 10.87 -2.00
C GLU A 55 -13.69 10.57 -2.71
N THR A 56 -14.04 11.37 -3.70
CA THR A 56 -15.34 11.26 -4.41
C THR A 56 -15.14 11.06 -5.91
N LYS A 57 -16.14 10.48 -6.57
CA LYS A 57 -16.14 10.27 -8.02
C LYS A 57 -15.89 11.55 -8.84
N ASN A 58 -16.27 12.71 -8.30
CA ASN A 58 -16.06 14.01 -8.94
C ASN A 58 -14.62 14.54 -8.79
N ASP A 59 -13.81 13.94 -7.95
CA ASP A 59 -12.43 14.37 -7.72
C ASP A 59 -11.44 13.79 -8.73
N TYR A 60 -11.90 12.94 -9.64
CA TYR A 60 -11.10 12.34 -10.70
C TYR A 60 -10.30 13.37 -11.53
N GLU A 61 -10.94 14.48 -11.95
CA GLU A 61 -10.26 15.53 -12.72
C GLU A 61 -9.18 16.25 -11.89
N LYS A 62 -9.41 16.41 -10.58
CA LYS A 62 -8.43 16.99 -9.67
C LYS A 62 -7.21 16.08 -9.51
N GLU A 63 -7.43 14.77 -9.43
CA GLU A 63 -6.35 13.78 -9.35
C GLU A 63 -5.49 13.79 -10.62
N ILE A 64 -6.12 13.86 -11.80
CA ILE A 64 -5.40 14.01 -13.07
C ILE A 64 -4.57 15.29 -13.08
N LEU A 65 -5.13 16.41 -12.62
CA LEU A 65 -4.41 17.67 -12.54
C LEU A 65 -3.19 17.58 -11.62
N LEU A 66 -3.34 16.97 -10.44
CA LEU A 66 -2.24 16.78 -9.49
C LEU A 66 -1.14 15.89 -10.06
N LYS A 67 -1.49 14.80 -10.74
CA LYS A 67 -0.53 13.94 -11.44
C LYS A 67 0.24 14.69 -12.53
N ASN A 68 -0.44 15.52 -13.31
CA ASN A 68 0.19 16.35 -14.34
C ASN A 68 1.15 17.37 -13.75
N VAL A 69 0.78 18.05 -12.66
CA VAL A 69 1.65 18.99 -11.94
C VAL A 69 2.90 18.28 -11.43
N ARG A 70 2.73 17.12 -10.83
CA ARG A 70 3.83 16.30 -10.28
C ARG A 70 4.77 15.79 -11.36
N SER A 71 4.27 15.42 -12.52
CA SER A 71 5.08 14.92 -13.65
C SER A 71 5.78 16.01 -14.45
N GLY A 72 5.42 17.29 -14.25
CA GLY A 72 5.93 18.42 -15.04
C GLY A 72 5.53 18.35 -16.51
N SER A 73 4.56 17.53 -16.88
CA SER A 73 4.10 17.30 -18.25
C SER A 73 2.72 17.88 -18.48
N SER A 74 2.56 18.60 -19.58
CA SER A 74 1.24 19.05 -20.06
C SER A 74 0.48 17.95 -20.79
N ASN A 75 1.11 16.83 -21.08
CA ASN A 75 0.45 15.66 -21.68
C ASN A 75 0.22 14.60 -20.60
N PRO A 76 -1.03 14.12 -20.44
CA PRO A 76 -1.30 12.99 -19.56
C PRO A 76 -0.50 11.78 -20.02
N ARG A 77 0.29 11.20 -19.13
CA ARG A 77 0.96 9.93 -19.38
C ARG A 77 -0.04 8.78 -19.26
N SER A 78 0.32 7.65 -19.86
CA SER A 78 -0.45 6.40 -19.84
C SER A 78 -0.67 5.78 -18.45
N ASP A 79 -0.05 6.33 -17.42
CA ASP A 79 -0.19 5.92 -16.01
C ASP A 79 -1.39 6.62 -15.31
N ILE A 80 -2.16 7.38 -16.06
CA ILE A 80 -3.39 7.99 -15.56
C ILE A 80 -4.45 6.91 -15.48
N LEU A 81 -5.12 6.87 -14.33
CA LEU A 81 -6.28 6.04 -14.11
C LEU A 81 -7.24 6.19 -15.29
N GLU A 82 -7.60 5.08 -15.92
CA GLU A 82 -8.36 5.10 -17.18
C GLU A 82 -9.81 5.55 -16.99
N ASP A 83 -10.31 5.50 -15.72
CA ASP A 83 -11.66 5.91 -15.38
C ASP A 83 -11.76 6.56 -13.99
N ASN A 84 -12.97 6.94 -13.59
CA ASN A 84 -13.29 7.56 -12.32
C ASN A 84 -13.75 6.56 -11.24
N SER A 85 -13.34 5.29 -11.30
CA SER A 85 -13.77 4.24 -10.37
C SER A 85 -12.92 4.14 -9.09
N TYR A 86 -11.81 4.87 -9.01
CA TYR A 86 -10.82 4.80 -7.93
C TYR A 86 -11.11 5.73 -6.74
N TYR A 87 -12.39 5.97 -6.46
CA TYR A 87 -12.85 6.78 -5.33
C TYR A 87 -13.15 5.91 -4.11
N ILE A 88 -13.33 6.54 -2.94
CA ILE A 88 -13.76 5.85 -1.73
C ILE A 88 -15.24 5.49 -1.88
N ALA A 89 -15.49 4.26 -2.34
CA ALA A 89 -16.85 3.74 -2.51
C ALA A 89 -17.52 3.49 -1.16
N SER A 90 -18.85 3.70 -1.08
CA SER A 90 -19.61 3.39 0.13
C SER A 90 -19.66 1.87 0.41
N PRO A 91 -19.94 1.46 1.66
CA PRO A 91 -20.12 0.05 1.97
C PRO A 91 -21.20 -0.63 1.12
N GLU A 92 -22.29 0.09 0.80
CA GLU A 92 -23.37 -0.41 -0.03
C GLU A 92 -22.93 -0.60 -1.48
N GLU A 93 -22.17 0.36 -2.03
CA GLU A 93 -21.60 0.25 -3.38
C GLU A 93 -20.62 -0.93 -3.47
N MET A 94 -19.74 -1.10 -2.47
CA MET A 94 -18.82 -2.25 -2.43
C MET A 94 -19.58 -3.57 -2.33
N ARG A 95 -20.60 -3.67 -1.49
CA ARG A 95 -21.41 -4.88 -1.38
C ARG A 95 -22.19 -5.19 -2.67
N GLU A 96 -22.67 -4.20 -3.39
CA GLU A 96 -23.31 -4.42 -4.71
C GLU A 96 -22.27 -4.86 -5.75
N LYS A 97 -21.08 -4.23 -5.76
CA LYS A 97 -19.98 -4.57 -6.67
C LYS A 97 -19.48 -6.02 -6.49
N PHE A 98 -19.50 -6.53 -5.26
CA PHE A 98 -19.04 -7.89 -4.90
C PHE A 98 -20.17 -8.79 -4.38
N LYS A 99 -21.42 -8.60 -4.85
CA LYS A 99 -22.59 -9.35 -4.39
C LYS A 99 -22.52 -10.86 -4.63
N ASP A 100 -21.72 -11.28 -5.60
CA ASP A 100 -21.44 -12.69 -5.91
C ASP A 100 -20.45 -13.32 -4.94
N ILE A 101 -19.71 -12.53 -4.18
CA ILE A 101 -18.71 -12.97 -3.19
C ILE A 101 -18.70 -12.05 -1.94
N PRO A 102 -19.81 -11.99 -1.18
CA PRO A 102 -19.96 -11.07 -0.05
C PRO A 102 -18.92 -11.28 1.05
N GLU A 103 -18.38 -12.48 1.18
CA GLU A 103 -17.31 -12.85 2.09
C GLU A 103 -16.07 -11.94 1.93
N ALA A 104 -15.77 -11.50 0.70
CA ALA A 104 -14.63 -10.62 0.45
C ALA A 104 -14.81 -9.23 1.08
N CYS A 105 -16.05 -8.75 1.18
CA CYS A 105 -16.36 -7.51 1.92
C CYS A 105 -16.38 -7.75 3.44
N ASP A 106 -16.87 -8.90 3.91
CA ASP A 106 -16.92 -9.21 5.34
C ASP A 106 -15.51 -9.34 5.93
N ASN A 107 -14.57 -9.90 5.18
CA ASN A 107 -13.17 -10.02 5.60
C ASN A 107 -12.46 -8.67 5.78
N THR A 108 -12.94 -7.57 5.18
CA THR A 108 -12.41 -6.23 5.47
C THR A 108 -12.65 -5.81 6.93
N LEU A 109 -13.78 -6.20 7.50
CA LEU A 109 -14.09 -5.94 8.92
C LEU A 109 -13.21 -6.79 9.82
N GLU A 110 -12.96 -8.06 9.46
CA GLU A 110 -12.03 -8.91 10.20
C GLU A 110 -10.61 -8.28 10.25
N ILE A 111 -10.14 -7.75 9.13
CA ILE A 111 -8.84 -7.07 9.07
C ILE A 111 -8.86 -5.82 9.95
N ALA A 112 -9.92 -5.01 9.89
CA ALA A 112 -10.05 -3.81 10.70
C ALA A 112 -10.02 -4.14 12.21
N ASP A 113 -10.69 -5.22 12.64
CA ASP A 113 -10.71 -5.67 14.03
C ASP A 113 -9.35 -6.15 14.54
N LYS A 114 -8.52 -6.69 13.64
CA LYS A 114 -7.14 -7.08 13.94
C LYS A 114 -6.20 -5.87 14.07
N CYS A 115 -6.50 -4.76 13.40
CA CYS A 115 -5.67 -3.56 13.40
C CYS A 115 -5.92 -2.75 14.68
N ASN A 116 -5.01 -2.87 15.64
CA ASN A 116 -5.06 -2.12 16.88
C ASN A 116 -3.69 -1.51 17.16
N ILE A 117 -3.45 -0.31 16.61
CA ILE A 117 -2.18 0.39 16.70
C ILE A 117 -2.37 1.70 17.47
N GLU A 118 -1.57 1.91 18.49
CA GLU A 118 -1.43 3.19 19.15
C GLU A 118 -0.11 3.85 18.74
N ILE A 119 -0.20 5.02 18.09
CA ILE A 119 0.99 5.75 17.63
C ILE A 119 1.36 6.76 18.72
N ASP A 120 2.52 6.55 19.34
CA ASP A 120 3.07 7.49 20.32
C ASP A 120 3.73 8.68 19.63
N PHE A 121 3.15 9.87 19.80
CA PHE A 121 3.68 11.14 19.30
C PHE A 121 4.44 11.93 20.39
N SER A 122 4.68 11.38 21.57
CA SER A 122 5.26 12.08 22.72
C SER A 122 6.76 12.38 22.58
N GLY A 123 7.45 11.75 21.65
CA GLY A 123 8.88 11.85 21.46
C GLY A 123 9.33 12.17 20.04
N THR A 124 10.38 12.96 19.90
CA THR A 124 11.06 13.15 18.63
C THR A 124 12.01 11.97 18.42
N MET A 125 11.69 11.06 17.50
CA MET A 125 12.60 9.96 17.15
C MET A 125 13.72 10.45 16.22
N ILE A 126 14.67 11.17 16.77
CA ILE A 126 15.94 11.46 16.06
C ILE A 126 16.85 10.26 16.33
N PRO A 127 17.33 9.55 15.29
CA PRO A 127 18.26 8.46 15.47
C PRO A 127 19.51 8.93 16.21
N GLU A 128 19.82 8.31 17.33
CA GLU A 128 21.04 8.61 18.08
C GLU A 128 22.20 7.80 17.49
N PHE A 129 23.21 8.50 16.98
CA PHE A 129 24.40 7.85 16.47
C PHE A 129 25.28 7.38 17.64
N LYS A 130 25.48 6.07 17.74
CA LYS A 130 26.40 5.50 18.74
C LYS A 130 27.85 5.68 18.26
N THR A 131 28.59 6.54 18.93
CA THR A 131 29.99 6.77 18.66
C THR A 131 30.83 5.60 19.16
N PRO A 132 31.96 5.24 18.52
CA PRO A 132 32.92 4.29 19.08
C PRO A 132 33.39 4.74 20.46
N GLU A 133 33.53 3.79 21.39
CA GLU A 133 34.02 4.03 22.75
C GLU A 133 33.20 5.06 23.56
N ASN A 134 31.92 5.26 23.21
CA ASN A 134 31.03 6.27 23.83
C ASN A 134 31.62 7.69 23.84
N LYS A 135 32.40 8.07 22.85
CA LYS A 135 32.87 9.44 22.66
C LYS A 135 31.72 10.41 22.48
N ASP A 136 31.90 11.66 22.88
CA ASP A 136 30.96 12.73 22.56
C ASP A 136 30.77 12.84 21.06
N SER A 137 29.49 12.87 20.60
CA SER A 137 29.14 12.81 19.18
C SER A 137 29.69 14.00 18.39
N PHE A 138 29.72 15.19 19.00
CA PHE A 138 30.24 16.41 18.35
C PHE A 138 31.76 16.34 18.21
N LEU A 139 32.47 15.87 19.25
CA LEU A 139 33.93 15.72 19.19
C LEU A 139 34.32 14.67 18.17
N TYR A 140 33.58 13.55 18.13
CA TYR A 140 33.83 12.49 17.14
C TYR A 140 33.60 12.98 15.71
N LEU A 141 32.50 13.69 15.45
CA LEU A 141 32.25 14.32 14.14
C LEU A 141 33.37 15.29 13.76
N LYS A 142 33.85 16.12 14.69
CA LYS A 142 34.96 17.04 14.47
C LYS A 142 36.27 16.30 14.12
N GLU A 143 36.56 15.20 14.82
CA GLU A 143 37.71 14.34 14.49
C GLU A 143 37.61 13.79 13.07
N LEU A 144 36.44 13.28 12.69
CA LEU A 144 36.20 12.75 11.33
C LEU A 144 36.39 13.85 10.27
N CYS A 145 35.83 15.02 10.48
CA CYS A 145 35.97 16.14 9.54
C CYS A 145 37.46 16.57 9.40
N LEU A 146 38.20 16.65 10.48
CA LEU A 146 39.61 16.99 10.44
C LEU A 146 40.45 15.89 9.77
N SER A 147 40.11 14.62 9.95
CA SER A 147 40.79 13.50 9.26
C SER A 147 40.60 13.57 7.75
N LEU A 148 39.41 13.97 7.27
CA LEU A 148 39.12 14.13 5.83
C LEU A 148 39.91 15.30 5.20
N ILE A 149 40.16 16.39 5.95
CA ILE A 149 40.96 17.54 5.46
C ILE A 149 42.42 17.15 5.14
N HIS A 150 42.96 16.14 5.83
CA HIS A 150 44.31 15.63 5.57
C HIS A 150 44.43 14.71 4.35
N ILE A 151 43.32 14.18 3.84
CA ILE A 151 43.28 13.28 2.66
C ILE A 151 43.31 14.09 1.36
N TRP A 152 42.98 15.40 1.39
CA TRP A 152 42.89 16.29 0.22
C TRP A 152 44.08 17.27 0.07
N ARG A 153 45.22 16.97 0.68
CA ARG A 153 46.46 17.72 0.46
C ARG A 153 47.51 16.90 -0.26
#